data_07afb5735342a4f46648b77b223b7ecc
#
_entry.id   07afb5735342a4f46648b77b223b7ecc
#
_cell.length_a   1.000
_cell.length_b   1.000
_cell.length_c   1.000
_cell.angle_alpha   90.00
_cell.angle_beta   90.00
_cell.angle_gamma   90.00
#
_symmetry.space_group_name_H-M   'P 1'
#
loop_
_entity.id
_entity.type
_entity.pdbx_description
1 polymer ?
#
loop_
_entity_poly.entity_id
_entity_poly.type
_entity_poly.pdbx_seq_one_letter_code
_entity_poly.pdbx_strand_id
1 'polypeptide(L)'
;MQAQPTSLAHYLLALEAAFDRDAERFRQAYARINASPLGAAALGTSGFPIDRKHLAVLLGFDGVVENSYDANHVSPAETNAELASVVAISALAVGHFDQDLHTQYHQPVPWMTLKEGKLTGISSIMPQKRNPSALEQLRALSSTVIGDAQTVYFVEHNTTTGMSDYRGAGPTLQAVTKASRMYRLLRDVLVDLDIRPDRALAEVNADYSTMTEVADTLLRVANVPFRIGHHFASELTTYGRGHGQTPKQIPYSEAVRIYKDVTGEKLPLSEAQFKESLSAENMVFNRHGLGGPQLSEVKRMQQAQESRLASDAGWVKEQRSKLQAAMTALNQAFDKLIS
;
A
#
# COMPACT_ATOMS: atom_id res chain seq x y z
N MET A 1 16.37 12.46 3.50
CA MET A 1 16.79 12.78 4.88
C MET A 1 16.11 11.79 5.81
N GLN A 2 16.84 11.18 6.73
CA GLN A 2 16.29 10.23 7.71
C GLN A 2 15.34 10.94 8.68
N ALA A 3 14.27 10.23 9.11
CA ALA A 3 13.35 10.70 10.13
C ALA A 3 13.62 9.97 11.46
N GLN A 4 12.77 9.06 11.85
CA GLN A 4 12.93 8.27 13.07
C GLN A 4 13.17 6.79 12.72
N PRO A 5 13.91 6.04 13.53
CA PRO A 5 14.05 4.60 13.39
C PRO A 5 12.70 3.89 13.41
N THR A 6 12.55 2.93 12.52
CA THR A 6 11.43 2.00 12.48
C THR A 6 11.91 0.61 12.08
N SER A 7 11.03 -0.39 12.04
CA SER A 7 11.38 -1.71 11.52
C SER A 7 10.85 -1.90 10.10
N LEU A 8 11.53 -2.73 9.30
CA LEU A 8 11.04 -3.11 7.97
C LEU A 8 9.64 -3.75 8.05
N ALA A 9 9.38 -4.56 9.07
CA ALA A 9 8.07 -5.15 9.27
C ALA A 9 6.98 -4.10 9.48
N HIS A 10 7.24 -3.06 10.28
CA HIS A 10 6.30 -1.95 10.47
C HIS A 10 6.02 -1.21 9.15
N TYR A 11 7.05 -0.98 8.33
CA TYR A 11 6.92 -0.37 7.02
C TYR A 11 6.08 -1.22 6.04
N LEU A 12 6.37 -2.53 5.95
CA LEU A 12 5.63 -3.44 5.06
C LEU A 12 4.18 -3.63 5.51
N LEU A 13 3.90 -3.62 6.81
CA LEU A 13 2.52 -3.65 7.34
C LEU A 13 1.73 -2.38 6.99
N ALA A 14 2.39 -1.24 6.84
CA ALA A 14 1.72 -0.02 6.36
C ALA A 14 1.32 -0.13 4.87
N LEU A 15 2.15 -0.75 4.05
CA LEU A 15 1.83 -1.06 2.65
C LEU A 15 0.67 -2.07 2.56
N GLU A 16 0.74 -3.13 3.35
CA GLU A 16 -0.32 -4.15 3.39
C GLU A 16 -1.66 -3.54 3.86
N ALA A 17 -1.65 -2.65 4.85
CA ALA A 17 -2.85 -1.93 5.27
C ALA A 17 -3.46 -1.05 4.15
N ALA A 18 -2.67 -0.59 3.18
CA ALA A 18 -3.21 0.06 1.98
C ALA A 18 -3.95 -0.95 1.09
N PHE A 19 -3.41 -2.16 0.93
CA PHE A 19 -4.07 -3.22 0.16
C PHE A 19 -5.32 -3.78 0.84
N ASP A 20 -5.36 -3.85 2.17
CA ASP A 20 -6.59 -4.15 2.93
C ASP A 20 -7.72 -3.16 2.58
N ARG A 21 -7.40 -1.85 2.57
CA ARG A 21 -8.37 -0.82 2.20
C ARG A 21 -8.79 -0.92 0.73
N ASP A 22 -7.89 -1.36 -0.15
CA ASP A 22 -8.23 -1.59 -1.55
C ASP A 22 -9.14 -2.82 -1.71
N ALA A 23 -8.88 -3.91 -0.98
CA ALA A 23 -9.76 -5.08 -0.95
C ALA A 23 -11.18 -4.70 -0.52
N GLU A 24 -11.31 -3.86 0.51
CA GLU A 24 -12.61 -3.35 0.96
C GLU A 24 -13.29 -2.48 -0.12
N ARG A 25 -12.55 -1.60 -0.81
CA ARG A 25 -13.08 -0.83 -1.94
C ARG A 25 -13.58 -1.74 -3.07
N PHE A 26 -12.83 -2.78 -3.41
CA PHE A 26 -13.25 -3.75 -4.43
C PHE A 26 -14.52 -4.51 -4.01
N ARG A 27 -14.67 -4.90 -2.75
CA ARG A 27 -15.90 -5.53 -2.24
C ARG A 27 -17.10 -4.60 -2.34
N GLN A 28 -16.92 -3.34 -1.97
CA GLN A 28 -17.97 -2.32 -2.03
C GLN A 28 -18.37 -2.02 -3.47
N ALA A 29 -17.41 -1.90 -4.39
CA ALA A 29 -17.67 -1.74 -5.82
C ALA A 29 -18.38 -2.99 -6.38
N TYR A 30 -17.92 -4.19 -6.03
CA TYR A 30 -18.55 -5.45 -6.44
C TYR A 30 -20.04 -5.49 -6.07
N ALA A 31 -20.39 -5.10 -4.84
CA ALA A 31 -21.78 -5.10 -4.38
C ALA A 31 -22.70 -4.18 -5.21
N ARG A 32 -22.18 -3.06 -5.70
CA ARG A 32 -22.94 -2.13 -6.57
C ARG A 32 -22.98 -2.59 -8.03
N ILE A 33 -21.90 -3.19 -8.51
CA ILE A 33 -21.81 -3.67 -9.90
C ILE A 33 -22.59 -4.99 -10.08
N ASN A 34 -22.76 -5.78 -9.02
CA ASN A 34 -23.38 -7.10 -9.08
C ASN A 34 -24.91 -7.05 -9.09
N ALA A 35 -25.45 -6.17 -9.93
CA ALA A 35 -26.88 -6.06 -10.22
C ALA A 35 -27.11 -6.20 -11.73
N SER A 36 -28.05 -7.08 -12.12
CA SER A 36 -28.31 -7.40 -13.52
C SER A 36 -29.04 -6.27 -14.26
N PRO A 37 -28.56 -5.80 -15.39
CA PRO A 37 -29.30 -4.87 -16.26
C PRO A 37 -30.29 -5.59 -17.20
N LEU A 38 -30.19 -6.92 -17.35
CA LEU A 38 -30.87 -7.68 -18.37
C LEU A 38 -32.39 -7.60 -18.29
N GLY A 39 -33.01 -7.67 -19.45
CA GLY A 39 -34.46 -7.51 -19.62
C GLY A 39 -34.96 -6.09 -19.53
N ALA A 40 -34.05 -5.11 -19.45
CA ALA A 40 -34.39 -3.68 -19.54
C ALA A 40 -34.84 -3.27 -20.97
N ALA A 41 -34.55 -4.07 -21.98
CA ALA A 41 -34.72 -3.80 -23.40
C ALA A 41 -34.04 -2.48 -23.82
N ALA A 42 -34.63 -1.65 -24.63
CA ALA A 42 -34.03 -0.37 -25.00
C ALA A 42 -33.96 0.61 -23.82
N LEU A 43 -35.05 0.80 -23.06
CA LEU A 43 -35.12 1.66 -21.87
C LEU A 43 -36.37 1.45 -21.00
N GLY A 44 -37.43 0.83 -21.55
CA GLY A 44 -38.75 0.75 -20.94
C GLY A 44 -39.22 -0.68 -20.70
N THR A 45 -38.34 -1.65 -20.62
CA THR A 45 -38.63 -3.10 -20.58
C THR A 45 -39.27 -3.60 -21.89
N SER A 46 -40.00 -4.69 -21.88
CA SER A 46 -40.59 -5.34 -23.07
C SER A 46 -42.04 -5.69 -22.81
N GLY A 47 -42.85 -5.72 -23.89
CA GLY A 47 -44.19 -6.28 -23.85
C GLY A 47 -44.23 -7.81 -23.70
N PHE A 48 -43.09 -8.51 -23.80
CA PHE A 48 -42.98 -9.93 -23.49
C PHE A 48 -42.91 -10.15 -21.98
N PRO A 49 -43.41 -11.28 -21.45
CA PRO A 49 -43.40 -11.59 -20.02
C PRO A 49 -42.00 -12.03 -19.56
N ILE A 50 -41.07 -11.09 -19.56
CA ILE A 50 -39.69 -11.33 -19.13
C ILE A 50 -39.59 -11.17 -17.61
N ASP A 51 -39.13 -12.24 -16.93
CA ASP A 51 -38.81 -12.16 -15.51
C ASP A 51 -37.34 -11.77 -15.30
N ARG A 52 -37.12 -10.48 -15.05
CA ARG A 52 -35.79 -9.90 -14.82
C ARG A 52 -35.10 -10.47 -13.57
N LYS A 53 -35.88 -10.82 -12.53
CA LYS A 53 -35.32 -11.39 -11.30
C LYS A 53 -34.83 -12.81 -11.54
N HIS A 54 -35.59 -13.62 -12.28
CA HIS A 54 -35.18 -14.96 -12.66
C HIS A 54 -33.91 -14.94 -13.53
N LEU A 55 -33.81 -14.02 -14.49
CA LEU A 55 -32.61 -13.83 -15.29
C LEU A 55 -31.38 -13.48 -14.42
N ALA A 56 -31.56 -12.60 -13.45
CA ALA A 56 -30.47 -12.24 -12.52
C ALA A 56 -29.95 -13.45 -11.74
N VAL A 57 -30.86 -14.28 -11.22
CA VAL A 57 -30.50 -15.52 -10.51
C VAL A 57 -29.75 -16.50 -11.40
N LEU A 58 -30.24 -16.75 -12.62
CA LEU A 58 -29.60 -17.66 -13.59
C LEU A 58 -28.18 -17.21 -13.97
N LEU A 59 -27.92 -15.92 -13.93
CA LEU A 59 -26.62 -15.35 -14.27
C LEU A 59 -25.70 -15.11 -13.05
N GLY A 60 -26.20 -15.41 -11.86
CA GLY A 60 -25.44 -15.30 -10.62
C GLY A 60 -25.33 -13.89 -10.05
N PHE A 61 -26.16 -12.94 -10.51
CA PHE A 61 -26.26 -11.62 -9.91
C PHE A 61 -26.99 -11.65 -8.56
N ASP A 62 -26.67 -10.70 -7.67
CA ASP A 62 -27.34 -10.56 -6.37
C ASP A 62 -28.70 -9.87 -6.47
N GLY A 63 -28.95 -9.13 -7.56
CA GLY A 63 -30.19 -8.40 -7.78
C GLY A 63 -30.31 -7.90 -9.20
N VAL A 64 -31.22 -6.96 -9.40
CA VAL A 64 -31.45 -6.27 -10.68
C VAL A 64 -31.27 -4.76 -10.50
N VAL A 65 -30.79 -4.07 -11.52
CA VAL A 65 -30.94 -2.62 -11.60
C VAL A 65 -32.41 -2.35 -11.89
N GLU A 66 -33.15 -1.86 -10.90
CA GLU A 66 -34.62 -1.90 -10.88
C GLU A 66 -35.22 -1.06 -12.00
N ASN A 67 -34.78 0.18 -12.14
CA ASN A 67 -35.19 1.07 -13.21
C ASN A 67 -34.52 0.67 -14.53
N SER A 68 -35.31 0.32 -15.53
CA SER A 68 -34.82 -0.15 -16.84
C SER A 68 -34.08 0.93 -17.65
N TYR A 69 -34.43 2.19 -17.45
CA TYR A 69 -33.69 3.30 -18.05
C TYR A 69 -32.31 3.44 -17.41
N ASP A 70 -32.25 3.38 -16.09
CA ASP A 70 -31.02 3.38 -15.32
C ASP A 70 -30.10 2.22 -15.74
N ALA A 71 -30.64 1.01 -15.82
CA ALA A 71 -29.93 -0.20 -16.20
C ALA A 71 -29.16 -0.09 -17.54
N ASN A 72 -29.72 0.65 -18.51
CA ASN A 72 -29.09 0.80 -19.82
C ASN A 72 -28.26 2.07 -19.97
N HIS A 73 -28.62 3.16 -19.28
CA HIS A 73 -28.17 4.49 -19.69
C HIS A 73 -27.46 5.30 -18.61
N VAL A 74 -27.62 4.98 -17.32
CA VAL A 74 -27.00 5.71 -16.21
C VAL A 74 -25.98 4.84 -15.48
N SER A 75 -26.43 3.74 -14.92
CA SER A 75 -25.63 2.80 -14.12
C SER A 75 -24.35 2.31 -14.82
N PRO A 76 -24.31 1.99 -16.13
CA PRO A 76 -23.07 1.53 -16.78
C PRO A 76 -21.93 2.54 -16.71
N ALA A 77 -22.21 3.83 -16.82
CA ALA A 77 -21.19 4.88 -16.72
C ALA A 77 -20.62 4.96 -15.30
N GLU A 78 -21.49 4.92 -14.30
CA GLU A 78 -21.07 5.00 -12.88
C GLU A 78 -20.28 3.78 -12.45
N THR A 79 -20.69 2.57 -12.83
CA THR A 79 -19.99 1.32 -12.48
C THR A 79 -18.61 1.24 -13.12
N ASN A 80 -18.47 1.68 -14.36
CA ASN A 80 -17.18 1.79 -15.04
C ASN A 80 -16.25 2.78 -14.33
N ALA A 81 -16.75 3.98 -14.01
CA ALA A 81 -15.99 5.03 -13.34
C ALA A 81 -15.59 4.63 -11.90
N GLU A 82 -16.48 3.96 -11.16
CA GLU A 82 -16.19 3.47 -9.83
C GLU A 82 -15.05 2.44 -9.84
N LEU A 83 -15.14 1.43 -10.71
CA LEU A 83 -14.10 0.41 -10.82
C LEU A 83 -12.76 1.00 -11.26
N ALA A 84 -12.78 1.95 -12.20
CA ALA A 84 -11.60 2.71 -12.60
C ALA A 84 -10.99 3.48 -11.43
N SER A 85 -11.82 4.10 -10.57
CA SER A 85 -11.36 4.80 -9.36
C SER A 85 -10.62 3.86 -8.41
N VAL A 86 -11.19 2.68 -8.16
CA VAL A 86 -10.60 1.70 -7.23
C VAL A 86 -9.23 1.24 -7.73
N VAL A 87 -9.11 0.88 -9.00
CA VAL A 87 -7.81 0.43 -9.54
C VAL A 87 -6.79 1.57 -9.61
N ALA A 88 -7.21 2.81 -9.86
CA ALA A 88 -6.31 3.96 -9.83
C ALA A 88 -5.76 4.23 -8.41
N ILE A 89 -6.61 4.15 -7.39
CA ILE A 89 -6.20 4.32 -5.99
C ILE A 89 -5.19 3.25 -5.61
N SER A 90 -5.44 1.99 -5.99
CA SER A 90 -4.51 0.89 -5.69
C SER A 90 -3.15 1.07 -6.39
N ALA A 91 -3.14 1.60 -7.60
CA ALA A 91 -1.91 1.88 -8.32
C ALA A 91 -1.04 2.96 -7.65
N LEU A 92 -1.64 3.91 -6.89
CA LEU A 92 -0.87 4.90 -6.12
C LEU A 92 -0.03 4.24 -5.02
N ALA A 93 -0.59 3.30 -4.25
CA ALA A 93 0.13 2.60 -3.19
C ALA A 93 1.30 1.78 -3.77
N VAL A 94 1.07 1.09 -4.88
CA VAL A 94 2.11 0.33 -5.58
C VAL A 94 3.21 1.26 -6.10
N GLY A 95 2.84 2.39 -6.71
CA GLY A 95 3.80 3.38 -7.22
C GLY A 95 4.66 4.01 -6.11
N HIS A 96 4.10 4.27 -4.93
CA HIS A 96 4.86 4.77 -3.78
C HIS A 96 5.91 3.74 -3.32
N PHE A 97 5.52 2.48 -3.15
CA PHE A 97 6.44 1.42 -2.75
C PHE A 97 7.54 1.19 -3.79
N ASP A 98 7.17 1.17 -5.07
CA ASP A 98 8.13 1.05 -6.17
C ASP A 98 9.14 2.21 -6.17
N GLN A 99 8.70 3.44 -5.89
CA GLN A 99 9.58 4.59 -5.77
C GLN A 99 10.56 4.46 -4.61
N ASP A 100 10.13 3.91 -3.46
CA ASP A 100 11.02 3.65 -2.33
C ASP A 100 12.10 2.64 -2.70
N LEU A 101 11.74 1.56 -3.41
CA LEU A 101 12.70 0.58 -3.93
C LEU A 101 13.68 1.21 -4.92
N HIS A 102 13.20 2.03 -5.85
CA HIS A 102 14.08 2.76 -6.78
C HIS A 102 15.07 3.66 -6.05
N THR A 103 14.63 4.30 -4.95
CA THR A 103 15.50 5.15 -4.14
C THR A 103 16.67 4.36 -3.54
N GLN A 104 16.47 3.10 -3.19
CA GLN A 104 17.55 2.21 -2.72
C GLN A 104 18.60 1.97 -3.81
N TYR A 105 18.20 1.80 -5.06
CA TYR A 105 19.14 1.60 -6.17
C TYR A 105 20.01 2.83 -6.48
N HIS A 106 19.66 4.01 -5.98
CA HIS A 106 20.47 5.22 -6.09
C HIS A 106 21.50 5.36 -4.97
N GLN A 107 21.42 4.52 -3.94
CA GLN A 107 22.40 4.53 -2.85
C GLN A 107 23.71 3.87 -3.28
N PRO A 108 24.87 4.38 -2.85
CA PRO A 108 26.17 3.74 -3.12
C PRO A 108 26.24 2.31 -2.59
N VAL A 109 25.61 2.05 -1.45
CA VAL A 109 25.52 0.73 -0.84
C VAL A 109 24.09 0.51 -0.35
N PRO A 110 23.20 0.03 -1.21
CA PRO A 110 21.80 -0.18 -0.85
C PRO A 110 21.65 -1.32 0.17
N TRP A 111 20.61 -1.24 0.99
CA TRP A 111 20.27 -2.29 1.96
C TRP A 111 19.04 -3.10 1.53
N MET A 112 18.32 -2.68 0.49
CA MET A 112 17.18 -3.39 -0.06
C MET A 112 17.24 -3.33 -1.59
N THR A 113 17.39 -4.47 -2.25
CA THR A 113 17.46 -4.61 -3.70
C THR A 113 16.69 -5.85 -4.14
N LEU A 114 16.68 -6.15 -5.42
CA LEU A 114 16.21 -7.44 -5.95
C LEU A 114 17.39 -8.41 -6.06
N LYS A 115 17.14 -9.69 -5.85
CA LYS A 115 18.08 -10.76 -6.16
C LYS A 115 18.44 -10.75 -7.64
N GLU A 116 19.67 -11.07 -7.96
CA GLU A 116 20.08 -11.22 -9.36
C GLU A 116 19.33 -12.40 -9.99
N GLY A 117 18.66 -12.14 -11.14
CA GLY A 117 17.91 -13.18 -11.83
C GLY A 117 16.87 -12.66 -12.81
N LYS A 118 15.68 -13.26 -12.80
CA LYS A 118 14.60 -12.95 -13.77
C LYS A 118 14.05 -11.54 -13.68
N LEU A 119 14.15 -10.92 -12.49
CA LEU A 119 13.59 -9.59 -12.22
C LEU A 119 14.61 -8.46 -12.41
N THR A 120 15.88 -8.82 -12.66
CA THR A 120 16.96 -7.87 -12.91
C THR A 120 17.48 -8.03 -14.34
N GLY A 121 17.86 -6.90 -14.97
CA GLY A 121 18.48 -6.89 -16.28
C GLY A 121 20.00 -6.79 -16.21
N ILE A 122 20.68 -7.43 -17.13
CA ILE A 122 22.13 -7.31 -17.32
C ILE A 122 22.47 -6.23 -18.34
N SER A 123 23.66 -5.64 -18.23
CA SER A 123 24.21 -4.75 -19.26
C SER A 123 25.12 -5.53 -20.21
N SER A 124 24.99 -5.30 -21.51
CA SER A 124 25.87 -5.88 -22.51
C SER A 124 27.29 -5.29 -22.51
N ILE A 125 27.47 -4.10 -21.93
CA ILE A 125 28.75 -3.36 -21.96
C ILE A 125 29.37 -3.29 -20.53
N MET A 126 28.53 -3.18 -19.50
CA MET A 126 28.97 -3.01 -18.12
C MET A 126 28.71 -4.29 -17.31
N PRO A 127 29.72 -5.18 -17.11
CA PRO A 127 29.49 -6.49 -16.49
C PRO A 127 28.95 -6.44 -15.06
N GLN A 128 29.24 -5.38 -14.33
CA GLN A 128 28.81 -5.17 -12.96
C GLN A 128 27.39 -4.60 -12.84
N LYS A 129 26.82 -4.07 -13.93
CA LYS A 129 25.53 -3.36 -13.89
C LYS A 129 24.37 -4.35 -13.78
N ARG A 130 23.53 -4.16 -12.80
CA ARG A 130 22.26 -4.85 -12.60
C ARG A 130 21.13 -3.84 -12.59
N ASN A 131 20.30 -3.85 -13.63
CA ASN A 131 19.15 -2.95 -13.75
C ASN A 131 17.97 -3.54 -13.00
N PRO A 132 17.21 -2.75 -12.24
CA PRO A 132 15.98 -3.21 -11.58
C PRO A 132 14.81 -3.28 -12.57
N SER A 133 14.91 -4.14 -13.59
CA SER A 133 13.96 -4.15 -14.73
C SER A 133 12.52 -4.42 -14.31
N ALA A 134 12.31 -5.20 -13.25
CA ALA A 134 10.97 -5.41 -12.71
C ALA A 134 10.39 -4.14 -12.07
N LEU A 135 11.20 -3.32 -11.41
CA LEU A 135 10.76 -2.03 -10.86
C LEU A 135 10.43 -1.04 -11.96
N GLU A 136 11.24 -0.97 -13.03
CA GLU A 136 10.94 -0.15 -14.21
C GLU A 136 9.58 -0.52 -14.81
N GLN A 137 9.31 -1.83 -14.94
CA GLN A 137 8.03 -2.34 -15.42
C GLN A 137 6.87 -2.06 -14.45
N LEU A 138 7.10 -2.17 -13.13
CA LEU A 138 6.09 -1.91 -12.10
C LEU A 138 5.69 -0.44 -12.11
N ARG A 139 6.66 0.47 -12.24
CA ARG A 139 6.43 1.90 -12.43
C ARG A 139 5.58 2.19 -13.67
N ALA A 140 5.94 1.58 -14.81
CA ALA A 140 5.20 1.76 -16.04
C ALA A 140 3.76 1.23 -15.93
N LEU A 141 3.56 0.07 -15.29
CA LEU A 141 2.24 -0.51 -15.08
C LEU A 141 1.38 0.35 -14.15
N SER A 142 1.89 0.81 -13.01
CA SER A 142 1.14 1.67 -12.09
C SER A 142 0.70 2.97 -12.78
N SER A 143 1.61 3.60 -13.54
CA SER A 143 1.29 4.81 -14.29
C SER A 143 0.24 4.58 -15.38
N THR A 144 0.33 3.46 -16.11
CA THR A 144 -0.64 3.16 -17.18
C THR A 144 -2.01 2.76 -16.62
N VAL A 145 -2.10 2.13 -15.44
CA VAL A 145 -3.38 1.87 -14.76
C VAL A 145 -4.08 3.19 -14.43
N ILE A 146 -3.36 4.17 -13.91
CA ILE A 146 -3.91 5.51 -13.63
C ILE A 146 -4.37 6.20 -14.92
N GLY A 147 -3.57 6.13 -15.98
CA GLY A 147 -3.91 6.71 -17.28
C GLY A 147 -5.16 6.07 -17.92
N ASP A 148 -5.28 4.75 -17.87
CA ASP A 148 -6.46 4.04 -18.36
C ASP A 148 -7.71 4.40 -17.53
N ALA A 149 -7.57 4.54 -16.22
CA ALA A 149 -8.67 4.97 -15.36
C ALA A 149 -9.15 6.38 -15.70
N GLN A 150 -8.24 7.31 -16.00
CA GLN A 150 -8.60 8.63 -16.48
C GLN A 150 -9.33 8.58 -17.83
N THR A 151 -8.89 7.67 -18.73
CA THR A 151 -9.57 7.46 -20.02
C THR A 151 -11.02 7.04 -19.82
N VAL A 152 -11.34 6.22 -18.80
CA VAL A 152 -12.72 5.86 -18.48
C VAL A 152 -13.56 7.11 -18.18
N TYR A 153 -13.07 8.03 -17.36
CA TYR A 153 -13.81 9.26 -17.06
C TYR A 153 -14.04 10.11 -18.30
N PHE A 154 -13.06 10.22 -19.19
CA PHE A 154 -13.20 11.00 -20.43
C PHE A 154 -14.18 10.35 -21.41
N VAL A 155 -14.30 9.04 -21.44
CA VAL A 155 -15.24 8.32 -22.29
C VAL A 155 -16.68 8.43 -21.75
N GLU A 156 -16.84 8.32 -20.43
CA GLU A 156 -18.15 8.30 -19.78
C GLU A 156 -18.75 9.69 -19.59
N HIS A 157 -17.96 10.76 -19.48
CA HIS A 157 -18.47 12.10 -19.23
C HIS A 157 -19.08 12.71 -20.50
N ASN A 158 -19.99 13.67 -20.31
CA ASN A 158 -20.54 14.54 -21.37
C ASN A 158 -21.25 13.80 -22.53
N THR A 159 -21.74 12.58 -22.26
CA THR A 159 -22.55 11.80 -23.20
C THR A 159 -24.00 11.82 -22.75
N THR A 160 -24.95 12.04 -23.67
CA THR A 160 -26.37 11.97 -23.34
C THR A 160 -26.75 10.56 -22.91
N THR A 161 -27.64 10.46 -21.93
CA THR A 161 -28.06 9.17 -21.37
C THR A 161 -28.70 8.22 -22.40
N GLY A 162 -29.29 8.75 -23.46
CA GLY A 162 -29.89 7.93 -24.54
C GLY A 162 -28.92 7.44 -25.62
N MET A 163 -27.60 7.72 -25.51
CA MET A 163 -26.59 7.40 -26.52
C MET A 163 -25.43 6.61 -25.93
N SER A 164 -25.72 5.52 -25.22
CA SER A 164 -24.71 4.70 -24.53
C SER A 164 -24.07 3.64 -25.41
N ASP A 165 -24.56 3.37 -26.60
CA ASP A 165 -24.16 2.19 -27.41
C ASP A 165 -22.70 2.17 -27.82
N TYR A 166 -22.00 3.29 -27.86
CA TYR A 166 -20.57 3.37 -28.13
C TYR A 166 -19.69 3.57 -26.90
N ARG A 167 -20.28 3.56 -25.71
CA ARG A 167 -19.52 3.47 -24.46
C ARG A 167 -19.14 2.02 -24.23
N GLY A 168 -17.96 1.66 -24.65
CA GLY A 168 -17.48 0.31 -24.42
C GLY A 168 -16.77 0.15 -23.06
N ALA A 169 -16.93 -0.98 -22.43
CA ALA A 169 -16.16 -1.36 -21.23
C ALA A 169 -14.64 -1.55 -21.51
N GLY A 170 -14.19 -1.31 -22.73
CA GLY A 170 -12.80 -1.53 -23.16
C GLY A 170 -11.75 -0.86 -22.26
N PRO A 171 -11.82 0.45 -22.01
CA PRO A 171 -10.87 1.15 -21.13
C PRO A 171 -10.90 0.61 -19.69
N THR A 172 -12.08 0.31 -19.15
CA THR A 172 -12.25 -0.28 -17.81
C THR A 172 -11.61 -1.66 -17.74
N LEU A 173 -11.85 -2.53 -18.71
CA LEU A 173 -11.24 -3.86 -18.79
C LEU A 173 -9.71 -3.80 -18.93
N GLN A 174 -9.19 -2.82 -19.68
CA GLN A 174 -7.76 -2.57 -19.79
C GLN A 174 -7.16 -2.15 -18.45
N ALA A 175 -7.77 -1.20 -17.74
CA ALA A 175 -7.33 -0.76 -16.44
C ALA A 175 -7.29 -1.92 -15.44
N VAL A 176 -8.35 -2.70 -15.34
CA VAL A 176 -8.44 -3.88 -14.45
C VAL A 176 -7.41 -4.96 -14.80
N THR A 177 -7.24 -5.23 -16.10
CA THR A 177 -6.27 -6.23 -16.57
C THR A 177 -4.84 -5.81 -16.22
N LYS A 178 -4.49 -4.55 -16.46
CA LYS A 178 -3.18 -4.00 -16.11
C LYS A 178 -2.97 -3.96 -14.60
N ALA A 179 -3.98 -3.58 -13.82
CA ALA A 179 -3.92 -3.64 -12.35
C ALA A 179 -3.66 -5.07 -11.85
N SER A 180 -4.32 -6.06 -12.42
CA SER A 180 -4.06 -7.48 -12.10
C SER A 180 -2.62 -7.91 -12.42
N ARG A 181 -2.05 -7.43 -13.54
CA ARG A 181 -0.64 -7.67 -13.88
C ARG A 181 0.31 -6.94 -12.93
N MET A 182 -0.02 -5.71 -12.56
CA MET A 182 0.73 -4.89 -11.60
C MET A 182 0.85 -5.60 -10.25
N TYR A 183 -0.24 -6.11 -9.70
CA TYR A 183 -0.22 -6.86 -8.44
C TYR A 183 0.58 -8.16 -8.51
N ARG A 184 0.51 -8.88 -9.65
CA ARG A 184 1.34 -10.08 -9.82
C ARG A 184 2.82 -9.75 -9.86
N LEU A 185 3.20 -8.70 -10.58
CA LEU A 185 4.59 -8.24 -10.63
C LEU A 185 5.05 -7.74 -9.26
N LEU A 186 4.21 -6.99 -8.53
CA LEU A 186 4.50 -6.57 -7.16
C LEU A 186 4.76 -7.78 -6.24
N ARG A 187 3.90 -8.81 -6.30
CA ARG A 187 4.13 -10.06 -5.56
C ARG A 187 5.51 -10.65 -5.87
N ASP A 188 5.85 -10.73 -7.16
CA ASP A 188 7.12 -11.31 -7.58
C ASP A 188 8.30 -10.45 -7.09
N VAL A 189 8.17 -9.13 -7.12
CA VAL A 189 9.16 -8.18 -6.56
C VAL A 189 9.31 -8.40 -5.05
N LEU A 190 8.22 -8.49 -4.29
CA LEU A 190 8.27 -8.71 -2.83
C LEU A 190 8.95 -10.01 -2.43
N VAL A 191 8.71 -11.09 -3.19
CA VAL A 191 9.35 -12.40 -2.95
C VAL A 191 10.85 -12.38 -3.30
N ASP A 192 11.23 -11.54 -4.24
CA ASP A 192 12.61 -11.47 -4.76
C ASP A 192 13.47 -10.40 -4.05
N LEU A 193 12.94 -9.74 -3.02
CA LEU A 193 13.73 -8.76 -2.27
C LEU A 193 14.96 -9.40 -1.63
N ASP A 194 16.10 -8.76 -1.82
CA ASP A 194 17.36 -9.00 -1.12
C ASP A 194 17.55 -7.91 -0.07
N ILE A 195 17.46 -8.30 1.19
CA ILE A 195 17.48 -7.36 2.33
C ILE A 195 18.75 -7.60 3.12
N ARG A 196 19.47 -6.51 3.42
CA ARG A 196 20.72 -6.51 4.20
C ARG A 196 20.51 -5.80 5.53
N PRO A 197 20.07 -6.53 6.58
CA PRO A 197 19.69 -5.93 7.86
C PRO A 197 20.84 -5.16 8.53
N ASP A 198 22.04 -5.72 8.49
CA ASP A 198 23.22 -5.08 9.11
C ASP A 198 23.56 -3.75 8.42
N ARG A 199 23.38 -3.67 7.10
CA ARG A 199 23.59 -2.44 6.35
C ARG A 199 22.51 -1.39 6.67
N ALA A 200 21.24 -1.82 6.76
CA ALA A 200 20.14 -0.95 7.16
C ALA A 200 20.38 -0.37 8.56
N LEU A 201 20.79 -1.22 9.52
CA LEU A 201 21.10 -0.78 10.88
C LEU A 201 22.31 0.17 10.93
N ALA A 202 23.35 -0.12 10.16
CA ALA A 202 24.52 0.76 10.05
C ALA A 202 24.11 2.15 9.51
N GLU A 203 23.24 2.22 8.51
CA GLU A 203 22.77 3.48 7.94
C GLU A 203 21.93 4.28 8.95
N VAL A 204 21.00 3.63 9.66
CA VAL A 204 20.19 4.29 10.70
C VAL A 204 21.08 4.86 11.82
N ASN A 205 22.16 4.16 12.20
CA ASN A 205 23.06 4.61 13.24
C ASN A 205 24.13 5.63 12.77
N ALA A 206 24.23 5.85 11.47
CA ALA A 206 25.21 6.78 10.90
C ALA A 206 24.79 8.25 10.98
N ASP A 207 23.49 8.55 11.09
CA ASP A 207 22.96 9.92 11.21
C ASP A 207 22.17 10.07 12.51
N TYR A 208 21.64 11.25 12.73
CA TYR A 208 21.02 11.73 13.97
C TYR A 208 19.54 11.38 14.13
N SER A 209 19.10 10.28 13.56
CA SER A 209 17.69 9.85 13.57
C SER A 209 17.15 9.51 14.98
N THR A 210 18.05 9.26 15.95
CA THR A 210 17.71 8.92 17.33
C THR A 210 17.61 10.12 18.28
N MET A 211 17.84 11.35 17.82
CA MET A 211 17.90 12.52 18.71
C MET A 211 16.57 12.81 19.43
N THR A 212 15.45 12.45 18.85
CA THR A 212 14.15 12.53 19.54
C THR A 212 14.10 11.62 20.78
N GLU A 213 14.74 10.45 20.72
CA GLU A 213 14.80 9.52 21.86
C GLU A 213 15.62 10.07 23.03
N VAL A 214 16.62 10.90 22.76
CA VAL A 214 17.36 11.62 23.82
C VAL A 214 16.41 12.53 24.58
N ALA A 215 15.58 13.31 23.88
CA ALA A 215 14.61 14.20 24.52
C ALA A 215 13.50 13.41 25.24
N ASP A 216 13.01 12.33 24.64
CA ASP A 216 12.02 11.44 25.23
C ASP A 216 12.55 10.76 26.49
N THR A 217 13.81 10.33 26.48
CA THR A 217 14.47 9.71 27.66
C THR A 217 14.61 10.70 28.79
N LEU A 218 15.03 11.93 28.54
CA LEU A 218 15.10 12.99 29.55
C LEU A 218 13.72 13.27 30.19
N LEU A 219 12.66 13.31 29.39
CA LEU A 219 11.31 13.46 29.92
C LEU A 219 10.89 12.23 30.75
N ARG A 220 11.11 11.03 30.24
CA ARG A 220 10.66 9.76 30.85
C ARG A 220 11.37 9.43 32.15
N VAL A 221 12.69 9.66 32.18
CA VAL A 221 13.55 9.25 33.30
C VAL A 221 13.70 10.35 34.35
N ALA A 222 13.76 11.61 33.93
CA ALA A 222 14.10 12.73 34.80
C ALA A 222 13.05 13.85 34.83
N ASN A 223 11.89 13.64 34.19
CA ASN A 223 10.81 14.62 34.07
C ASN A 223 11.25 16.01 33.52
N VAL A 224 12.31 16.00 32.70
CA VAL A 224 12.77 17.20 32.00
C VAL A 224 11.77 17.54 30.90
N PRO A 225 11.25 18.78 30.82
CA PRO A 225 10.30 19.17 29.78
C PRO A 225 10.87 18.91 28.39
N PHE A 226 10.06 18.32 27.49
CA PHE A 226 10.48 17.90 26.15
C PHE A 226 11.19 19.02 25.38
N ARG A 227 10.74 20.28 25.51
CA ARG A 227 11.36 21.43 24.84
C ARG A 227 12.82 21.63 25.26
N ILE A 228 13.15 21.41 26.53
CA ILE A 228 14.52 21.47 27.03
C ILE A 228 15.34 20.31 26.50
N GLY A 229 14.78 19.09 26.57
CA GLY A 229 15.41 17.90 26.00
C GLY A 229 15.67 18.01 24.48
N HIS A 230 14.72 18.59 23.76
CA HIS A 230 14.86 18.84 22.32
C HIS A 230 15.97 19.85 22.03
N HIS A 231 16.06 20.95 22.80
CA HIS A 231 17.15 21.93 22.62
C HIS A 231 18.51 21.30 22.90
N PHE A 232 18.63 20.53 23.98
CA PHE A 232 19.84 19.77 24.26
C PHE A 232 20.22 18.81 23.11
N ALA A 233 19.25 18.02 22.58
CA ALA A 233 19.46 17.12 21.47
C ALA A 233 19.89 17.84 20.18
N SER A 234 19.38 19.07 19.97
CA SER A 234 19.79 19.94 18.87
C SER A 234 21.26 20.37 18.99
N GLU A 235 21.68 20.80 20.18
CA GLU A 235 23.08 21.19 20.42
C GLU A 235 24.04 19.99 20.34
N LEU A 236 23.63 18.78 20.80
CA LEU A 236 24.38 17.54 20.58
C LEU A 236 24.55 17.25 19.09
N THR A 237 23.51 17.43 18.29
CA THR A 237 23.56 17.24 16.85
C THR A 237 24.53 18.22 16.20
N THR A 238 24.46 19.49 16.59
CA THR A 238 25.39 20.53 16.10
C THR A 238 26.83 20.19 16.45
N TYR A 239 27.07 19.80 17.70
CA TYR A 239 28.41 19.39 18.14
C TYR A 239 28.94 18.20 17.34
N GLY A 240 28.17 17.13 17.26
CA GLY A 240 28.61 15.89 16.59
C GLY A 240 28.84 16.10 15.09
N ARG A 241 27.97 16.82 14.40
CA ARG A 241 28.17 17.18 12.98
C ARG A 241 29.41 18.05 12.78
N GLY A 242 29.63 19.00 13.66
CA GLY A 242 30.82 19.88 13.61
C GLY A 242 32.14 19.14 13.80
N HIS A 243 32.10 17.97 14.44
CA HIS A 243 33.28 17.12 14.68
C HIS A 243 33.32 15.85 13.80
N GLY A 244 32.40 15.72 12.83
CA GLY A 244 32.34 14.54 11.96
C GLY A 244 32.04 13.23 12.70
N GLN A 245 31.35 13.31 13.82
CA GLN A 245 31.01 12.16 14.67
C GLN A 245 29.60 11.66 14.37
N THR A 246 29.37 10.36 14.53
CA THR A 246 28.03 9.80 14.63
C THR A 246 27.49 9.98 16.06
N PRO A 247 26.16 9.85 16.30
CA PRO A 247 25.60 9.99 17.64
C PRO A 247 26.31 9.11 18.70
N LYS A 248 26.58 7.85 18.38
CA LYS A 248 27.27 6.90 19.28
C LYS A 248 28.72 7.26 19.60
N GLN A 249 29.34 8.12 18.80
CA GLN A 249 30.74 8.57 19.01
C GLN A 249 30.83 9.82 19.89
N ILE A 250 29.73 10.48 20.21
CA ILE A 250 29.74 11.66 21.08
C ILE A 250 30.12 11.21 22.50
N PRO A 251 31.22 11.75 23.10
CA PRO A 251 31.61 11.42 24.44
C PRO A 251 30.57 11.86 25.47
N TYR A 252 30.33 11.05 26.48
CA TYR A 252 29.38 11.42 27.56
C TYR A 252 29.81 12.70 28.28
N SER A 253 31.10 12.95 28.45
CA SER A 253 31.64 14.21 29.03
C SER A 253 31.18 15.44 28.26
N GLU A 254 31.10 15.37 26.90
CA GLU A 254 30.61 16.46 26.08
C GLU A 254 29.10 16.61 26.23
N ALA A 255 28.35 15.53 26.32
CA ALA A 255 26.92 15.61 26.60
C ALA A 255 26.63 16.29 27.96
N VAL A 256 27.42 15.99 28.99
CA VAL A 256 27.32 16.67 30.31
C VAL A 256 27.63 18.16 30.20
N ARG A 257 28.68 18.53 29.44
CA ARG A 257 29.03 19.93 29.22
C ARG A 257 27.91 20.68 28.48
N ILE A 258 27.47 20.13 27.34
CA ILE A 258 26.43 20.75 26.53
C ILE A 258 25.13 20.91 27.29
N TYR A 259 24.71 19.90 28.08
CA TYR A 259 23.49 20.00 28.89
C TYR A 259 23.61 21.14 29.92
N LYS A 260 24.76 21.25 30.57
CA LYS A 260 25.02 22.34 31.53
C LYS A 260 24.99 23.71 30.84
N ASP A 261 25.56 23.83 29.64
CA ASP A 261 25.56 25.09 28.87
C ASP A 261 24.14 25.51 28.49
N VAL A 262 23.28 24.53 28.14
CA VAL A 262 21.87 24.76 27.75
C VAL A 262 20.96 25.08 28.96
N THR A 263 21.19 24.43 30.11
CA THR A 263 20.22 24.47 31.23
C THR A 263 20.76 25.12 32.48
N GLY A 264 22.07 25.25 32.66
CA GLY A 264 22.72 25.62 33.91
C GLY A 264 22.82 24.46 34.91
N GLU A 265 22.25 23.29 34.61
CA GLU A 265 22.12 22.15 35.53
C GLU A 265 23.00 20.96 35.10
N LYS A 266 23.13 19.99 36.01
CA LYS A 266 23.83 18.73 35.70
C LYS A 266 22.91 17.83 34.86
N LEU A 267 23.48 17.16 33.83
CA LEU A 267 22.75 16.15 33.06
C LEU A 267 22.19 15.05 33.97
N PRO A 268 20.86 14.85 34.03
CA PRO A 268 20.25 13.89 34.94
C PRO A 268 20.21 12.45 34.41
N LEU A 269 20.90 12.15 33.30
CA LEU A 269 21.07 10.81 32.76
C LEU A 269 22.44 10.25 33.17
N SER A 270 22.51 8.99 33.52
CA SER A 270 23.77 8.26 33.60
C SER A 270 24.36 8.05 32.18
N GLU A 271 25.65 7.73 32.12
CA GLU A 271 26.33 7.41 30.85
C GLU A 271 25.62 6.24 30.11
N ALA A 272 25.18 5.21 30.83
CA ALA A 272 24.46 4.08 30.28
C ALA A 272 23.12 4.55 29.66
N GLN A 273 22.30 5.31 30.35
CA GLN A 273 21.05 5.85 29.86
C GLN A 273 21.22 6.77 28.65
N PHE A 274 22.27 7.60 28.68
CA PHE A 274 22.61 8.44 27.52
C PHE A 274 22.98 7.61 26.32
N LYS A 275 23.85 6.61 26.44
CA LYS A 275 24.24 5.72 25.35
C LYS A 275 23.07 4.89 24.81
N GLU A 276 22.18 4.42 25.67
CA GLU A 276 20.96 3.73 25.28
C GLU A 276 20.02 4.63 24.47
N SER A 277 19.89 5.91 24.83
CA SER A 277 19.05 6.86 24.09
C SER A 277 19.55 7.17 22.68
N LEU A 278 20.81 6.85 22.37
CA LEU A 278 21.41 6.97 21.03
C LEU A 278 21.24 5.71 20.18
N SER A 279 20.67 4.63 20.71
CA SER A 279 20.47 3.39 19.98
C SER A 279 19.15 3.39 19.20
N ALA A 280 19.21 3.10 17.90
CA ALA A 280 18.05 2.96 17.07
C ALA A 280 17.15 1.79 17.51
N GLU A 281 17.78 0.67 17.91
CA GLU A 281 17.07 -0.51 18.42
C GLU A 281 16.32 -0.18 19.70
N ASN A 282 16.99 0.51 20.63
CA ASN A 282 16.38 0.91 21.90
C ASN A 282 15.25 1.92 21.70
N MET A 283 15.40 2.85 20.76
CA MET A 283 14.33 3.78 20.39
C MET A 283 13.08 3.03 19.93
N VAL A 284 13.21 2.02 19.07
CA VAL A 284 12.09 1.17 18.62
C VAL A 284 11.50 0.38 19.79
N PHE A 285 12.35 -0.19 20.65
CA PHE A 285 11.93 -0.96 21.82
C PHE A 285 11.14 -0.13 22.83
N ASN A 286 11.51 1.13 23.03
CA ASN A 286 10.87 2.05 23.98
C ASN A 286 9.57 2.66 23.44
N ARG A 287 9.13 2.38 22.24
CA ARG A 287 7.81 2.80 21.74
C ARG A 287 6.73 1.88 22.30
N HIS A 288 5.71 2.48 22.92
CA HIS A 288 4.59 1.75 23.55
C HIS A 288 3.23 2.18 23.00
N GLY A 289 3.21 3.07 22.01
CA GLY A 289 1.99 3.56 21.40
C GLY A 289 1.32 2.52 20.50
N LEU A 290 0.00 2.60 20.38
CA LEU A 290 -0.78 1.80 19.43
C LEU A 290 -0.28 2.04 18.01
N GLY A 291 -0.04 0.95 17.27
CA GLY A 291 0.44 1.02 15.88
C GLY A 291 1.90 1.42 15.73
N GLY A 292 2.69 1.38 16.82
CA GLY A 292 4.12 1.69 16.77
C GLY A 292 4.98 0.53 16.25
N PRO A 293 6.30 0.77 16.07
CA PRO A 293 7.23 -0.19 15.48
C PRO A 293 7.70 -1.29 16.44
N GLN A 294 7.32 -1.24 17.72
CA GLN A 294 7.71 -2.24 18.72
C GLN A 294 7.13 -3.62 18.37
N LEU A 295 7.88 -4.67 18.71
CA LEU A 295 7.59 -6.04 18.29
C LEU A 295 6.17 -6.53 18.67
N SER A 296 5.66 -6.13 19.83
CA SER A 296 4.31 -6.51 20.28
C SER A 296 3.22 -5.95 19.36
N GLU A 297 3.34 -4.68 18.97
CA GLU A 297 2.40 -4.04 18.05
C GLU A 297 2.54 -4.55 16.62
N VAL A 298 3.77 -4.75 16.14
CA VAL A 298 4.03 -5.37 14.84
C VAL A 298 3.36 -6.74 14.76
N LYS A 299 3.53 -7.60 15.76
CA LYS A 299 2.86 -8.92 15.81
C LYS A 299 1.34 -8.80 15.84
N ARG A 300 0.81 -7.88 16.66
CA ARG A 300 -0.63 -7.64 16.74
C ARG A 300 -1.21 -7.21 15.38
N MET A 301 -0.56 -6.25 14.71
CA MET A 301 -0.98 -5.77 13.38
C MET A 301 -0.90 -6.90 12.35
N GLN A 302 0.17 -7.67 12.34
CA GLN A 302 0.34 -8.81 11.44
C GLN A 302 -0.78 -9.83 11.61
N GLN A 303 -1.10 -10.24 12.84
CA GLN A 303 -2.20 -11.19 13.11
C GLN A 303 -3.56 -10.65 12.66
N ALA A 304 -3.81 -9.35 12.86
CA ALA A 304 -5.05 -8.72 12.40
C ALA A 304 -5.15 -8.73 10.86
N GLN A 305 -4.04 -8.48 10.16
CA GLN A 305 -3.97 -8.48 8.70
C GLN A 305 -4.10 -9.89 8.12
N GLU A 306 -3.44 -10.88 8.71
CA GLU A 306 -3.61 -12.30 8.34
C GLU A 306 -5.07 -12.76 8.44
N SER A 307 -5.78 -12.32 9.48
CA SER A 307 -7.19 -12.62 9.65
C SER A 307 -8.07 -11.96 8.58
N ARG A 308 -7.78 -10.72 8.20
CA ARG A 308 -8.47 -10.04 7.10
C ARG A 308 -8.21 -10.70 5.75
N LEU A 309 -6.95 -11.01 5.46
CA LEU A 309 -6.57 -11.71 4.23
C LEU A 309 -7.28 -13.06 4.10
N ALA A 310 -7.39 -13.84 5.20
CA ALA A 310 -8.14 -15.09 5.21
C ALA A 310 -9.63 -14.87 4.92
N SER A 311 -10.24 -13.83 5.48
CA SER A 311 -11.62 -13.43 5.20
C SER A 311 -11.82 -13.04 3.73
N ASP A 312 -10.89 -12.26 3.15
CA ASP A 312 -10.96 -11.83 1.76
C ASP A 312 -10.80 -13.01 0.79
N ALA A 313 -9.87 -13.91 1.07
CA ALA A 313 -9.70 -15.13 0.30
C ALA A 313 -10.95 -16.02 0.35
N GLY A 314 -11.58 -16.13 1.53
CA GLY A 314 -12.84 -16.84 1.72
C GLY A 314 -13.97 -16.23 0.87
N TRP A 315 -14.12 -14.91 0.91
CA TRP A 315 -15.12 -14.18 0.13
C TRP A 315 -14.92 -14.37 -1.38
N VAL A 316 -13.70 -14.23 -1.88
CA VAL A 316 -13.39 -14.45 -3.31
C VAL A 316 -13.75 -15.88 -3.74
N LYS A 317 -13.43 -16.87 -2.90
CA LYS A 317 -13.77 -18.27 -3.16
C LYS A 317 -15.28 -18.48 -3.22
N GLU A 318 -16.02 -17.89 -2.29
CA GLU A 318 -17.49 -17.96 -2.23
C GLU A 318 -18.12 -17.35 -3.49
N GLN A 319 -17.71 -16.13 -3.88
CA GLN A 319 -18.25 -15.48 -5.09
C GLN A 319 -17.95 -16.28 -6.36
N ARG A 320 -16.75 -16.83 -6.49
CA ARG A 320 -16.41 -17.71 -7.62
C ARG A 320 -17.26 -18.98 -7.65
N SER A 321 -17.50 -19.60 -6.51
CA SER A 321 -18.35 -20.79 -6.42
C SER A 321 -19.79 -20.48 -6.78
N LYS A 322 -20.32 -19.34 -6.34
CA LYS A 322 -21.65 -18.84 -6.69
C LYS A 322 -21.81 -18.65 -8.20
N LEU A 323 -20.87 -17.95 -8.84
CA LEU A 323 -20.87 -17.74 -10.29
C LEU A 323 -20.78 -19.07 -11.06
N GLN A 324 -19.94 -20.00 -10.63
CA GLN A 324 -19.82 -21.32 -11.26
C GLN A 324 -21.12 -22.13 -11.12
N ALA A 325 -21.78 -22.09 -9.97
CA ALA A 325 -23.05 -22.74 -9.74
C ALA A 325 -24.16 -22.15 -10.62
N ALA A 326 -24.20 -20.82 -10.77
CA ALA A 326 -25.15 -20.15 -11.65
C ALA A 326 -24.95 -20.55 -13.11
N MET A 327 -23.73 -20.57 -13.61
CA MET A 327 -23.40 -21.03 -14.98
C MET A 327 -23.83 -22.48 -15.20
N THR A 328 -23.64 -23.35 -14.22
CA THR A 328 -24.09 -24.76 -14.30
C THR A 328 -25.60 -24.85 -14.35
N ALA A 329 -26.32 -24.09 -13.54
CA ALA A 329 -27.78 -24.05 -13.51
C ALA A 329 -28.35 -23.48 -14.82
N LEU A 330 -27.72 -22.43 -15.38
CA LEU A 330 -28.09 -21.84 -16.66
C LEU A 330 -28.00 -22.85 -17.80
N ASN A 331 -26.88 -23.60 -17.88
CA ASN A 331 -26.68 -24.63 -18.90
C ASN A 331 -27.74 -25.74 -18.77
N GLN A 332 -28.01 -26.19 -17.54
CA GLN A 332 -29.05 -27.21 -17.29
C GLN A 332 -30.47 -26.74 -17.66
N ALA A 333 -30.76 -25.46 -17.41
CA ALA A 333 -32.04 -24.86 -17.81
C ALA A 333 -32.16 -24.79 -19.33
N PHE A 334 -31.08 -24.43 -20.04
CA PHE A 334 -31.03 -24.40 -21.49
C PHE A 334 -31.24 -25.81 -22.09
N ASP A 335 -30.52 -26.82 -21.59
CA ASP A 335 -30.61 -28.19 -22.07
C ASP A 335 -32.05 -28.75 -21.96
N LYS A 336 -32.78 -28.38 -20.88
CA LYS A 336 -34.20 -28.75 -20.70
C LYS A 336 -35.15 -28.06 -21.68
N LEU A 337 -34.78 -26.88 -22.25
CA LEU A 337 -35.61 -26.18 -23.22
C LEU A 337 -35.47 -26.77 -24.63
N ILE A 338 -34.36 -27.42 -24.94
CA ILE A 338 -34.06 -27.96 -26.27
C ILE A 338 -34.26 -29.51 -26.35
N SER A 339 -34.52 -30.15 -25.22
CA SER A 339 -34.88 -31.59 -25.12
C SER A 339 -36.41 -31.78 -25.25
#